data_3e624ef4247a657250a7f93057420283
#
_entry.id   3e624ef4247a657250a7f93057420283
#
_cell.length_a   1.000
_cell.length_b   1.000
_cell.length_c   1.000
_cell.angle_alpha   90.00
_cell.angle_beta   90.00
_cell.angle_gamma   90.00
#
_symmetry.space_group_name_H-M   'P 1'
#
loop_
_entity.id
_entity.type
_entity.pdbx_description
1 polymer ?
#
loop_
_entity_poly.entity_id
_entity_poly.type
_entity_poly.pdbx_seq_one_letter_code
_entity_poly.pdbx_strand_id
1 'polypeptide(L)'
;NGALLAENRGDVLSHSDADMSREAYYQARETYQILGDTVKSQEIDTKIQELNSRQMAKLQTANNMVQEGLNQITANNPSEALTLLTKARTMYQELKDSNNVNNVDKFINQTQEFIKYESEKEKELIQQSEQSKLEIQLKEEEIEQERVKREKISRDIESGTNFEIQGDQMYVLKRYSESISKYEEAKRIFESLKNEGNFN
;
A
#
# COMPACT_ATOMS: atom_id res chain seq x y z
N ASN A 1 2.81 -55.91 29.63
CA ASN A 1 2.55 -55.42 28.25
C ASN A 1 1.73 -54.12 28.20
N GLY A 2 0.83 -53.81 29.17
CA GLY A 2 0.00 -52.59 29.17
C GLY A 2 0.79 -51.31 29.37
N ALA A 3 1.73 -51.30 30.30
CA ALA A 3 2.58 -50.13 30.57
C ALA A 3 3.43 -49.74 29.35
N LEU A 4 4.07 -50.70 28.70
CA LEU A 4 4.88 -50.45 27.50
C LEU A 4 4.01 -49.95 26.33
N LEU A 5 2.79 -50.45 26.20
CA LEU A 5 1.86 -49.98 25.16
C LEU A 5 1.44 -48.54 25.38
N ALA A 6 1.17 -48.13 26.61
CA ALA A 6 0.85 -46.76 26.99
C ALA A 6 2.07 -45.83 26.80
N GLU A 7 3.27 -46.27 27.19
CA GLU A 7 4.52 -45.54 26.95
C GLU A 7 4.73 -45.28 25.46
N ASN A 8 4.67 -46.32 24.61
CA ASN A 8 4.82 -46.18 23.17
C ASN A 8 3.78 -45.25 22.56
N ARG A 9 2.53 -45.29 23.04
CA ARG A 9 1.49 -44.36 22.62
C ARG A 9 1.84 -42.93 22.99
N GLY A 10 2.37 -42.70 24.19
CA GLY A 10 2.86 -41.38 24.61
C GLY A 10 3.98 -40.87 23.71
N ASP A 11 4.96 -41.73 23.39
CA ASP A 11 6.09 -41.38 22.52
C ASP A 11 5.60 -40.97 21.10
N VAL A 12 4.69 -41.72 20.51
CA VAL A 12 4.11 -41.40 19.18
C VAL A 12 3.36 -40.09 19.21
N LEU A 13 2.59 -39.80 20.25
CA LEU A 13 1.76 -38.60 20.35
C LEU A 13 2.53 -37.35 20.80
N SER A 14 3.76 -37.53 21.33
CA SER A 14 4.53 -36.44 21.95
C SER A 14 4.81 -35.23 21.02
N HIS A 15 4.72 -35.41 19.72
CA HIS A 15 4.93 -34.37 18.70
C HIS A 15 3.62 -33.85 18.09
N SER A 16 2.53 -34.58 18.16
CA SER A 16 1.26 -34.28 17.50
C SER A 16 0.15 -33.85 18.46
N ASP A 17 0.06 -34.47 19.63
CA ASP A 17 -0.95 -34.17 20.66
C ASP A 17 -0.37 -34.35 22.06
N ALA A 18 0.10 -33.24 22.61
CA ALA A 18 0.77 -33.24 23.91
C ALA A 18 -0.16 -33.62 25.07
N ASP A 19 -1.47 -33.35 24.98
CA ASP A 19 -2.41 -33.71 26.05
C ASP A 19 -2.65 -35.21 26.05
N MET A 20 -2.89 -35.78 24.85
CA MET A 20 -3.04 -37.24 24.73
C MET A 20 -1.74 -37.99 25.05
N SER A 21 -0.59 -37.41 24.71
CA SER A 21 0.72 -37.96 25.09
C SER A 21 0.89 -37.97 26.60
N ARG A 22 0.55 -36.87 27.27
CA ARG A 22 0.63 -36.77 28.74
C ARG A 22 -0.28 -37.79 29.44
N GLU A 23 -1.49 -37.92 28.95
CA GLU A 23 -2.45 -38.92 29.42
C GLU A 23 -1.87 -40.34 29.30
N ALA A 24 -1.31 -40.67 28.13
CA ALA A 24 -0.68 -41.97 27.90
C ALA A 24 0.53 -42.20 28.82
N TYR A 25 1.36 -41.23 29.04
CA TYR A 25 2.46 -41.31 29.98
C TYR A 25 1.98 -41.50 31.44
N TYR A 26 0.92 -40.79 31.87
CA TYR A 26 0.37 -41.01 33.21
C TYR A 26 -0.15 -42.44 33.38
N GLN A 27 -0.81 -43.00 32.39
CA GLN A 27 -1.25 -44.41 32.39
C GLN A 27 -0.06 -45.39 32.46
N ALA A 28 1.00 -45.14 31.69
CA ALA A 28 2.23 -45.92 31.72
C ALA A 28 2.89 -45.87 33.11
N ARG A 29 3.05 -44.64 33.65
CA ARG A 29 3.65 -44.42 34.97
C ARG A 29 2.91 -45.18 36.09
N GLU A 30 1.58 -45.00 36.14
CA GLU A 30 0.75 -45.69 37.13
C GLU A 30 0.88 -47.20 37.04
N THR A 31 0.88 -47.75 35.83
CA THR A 31 1.06 -49.18 35.62
C THR A 31 2.44 -49.67 36.07
N TYR A 32 3.52 -48.92 35.77
CA TYR A 32 4.87 -49.26 36.25
C TYR A 32 4.98 -49.20 37.78
N GLN A 33 4.31 -48.23 38.43
CA GLN A 33 4.26 -48.15 39.89
C GLN A 33 3.56 -49.37 40.52
N ILE A 34 2.45 -49.77 39.93
CA ILE A 34 1.73 -50.99 40.40
C ILE A 34 2.61 -52.25 40.27
N LEU A 35 3.41 -52.31 39.22
CA LEU A 35 4.35 -53.42 38.99
C LEU A 35 5.62 -53.35 39.84
N GLY A 36 5.82 -52.25 40.60
CA GLY A 36 7.03 -52.07 41.42
C GLY A 36 8.26 -51.63 40.58
N ASP A 37 8.10 -51.30 39.30
CA ASP A 37 9.20 -50.87 38.44
C ASP A 37 9.44 -49.35 38.61
N THR A 38 10.17 -49.03 39.65
CA THR A 38 10.47 -47.64 40.03
C THR A 38 11.36 -46.92 39.00
N VAL A 39 12.24 -47.67 38.32
CA VAL A 39 13.14 -47.09 37.31
C VAL A 39 12.33 -46.61 36.10
N LYS A 40 11.46 -47.47 35.57
CA LYS A 40 10.59 -47.11 34.46
C LYS A 40 9.61 -46.00 34.82
N SER A 41 9.06 -46.02 36.03
CA SER A 41 8.21 -44.92 36.51
C SER A 41 8.94 -43.55 36.49
N GLN A 42 10.22 -43.52 36.91
CA GLN A 42 11.05 -42.31 36.88
C GLN A 42 11.39 -41.86 35.44
N GLU A 43 11.67 -42.80 34.55
CA GLU A 43 11.88 -42.47 33.10
C GLU A 43 10.64 -41.80 32.52
N ILE A 44 9.45 -42.29 32.83
CA ILE A 44 8.19 -41.64 32.37
C ILE A 44 7.99 -40.28 33.00
N ASP A 45 8.32 -40.06 34.27
CA ASP A 45 8.27 -38.72 34.89
C ASP A 45 9.21 -37.72 34.16
N THR A 46 10.37 -38.20 33.75
CA THR A 46 11.29 -37.38 32.94
C THR A 46 10.67 -36.99 31.57
N LYS A 47 10.05 -37.94 30.86
CA LYS A 47 9.35 -37.70 29.60
C LYS A 47 8.21 -36.69 29.76
N ILE A 48 7.43 -36.75 30.84
CA ILE A 48 6.38 -35.81 31.17
C ILE A 48 6.96 -34.38 31.39
N GLN A 49 8.07 -34.28 32.14
CA GLN A 49 8.74 -33.02 32.40
C GLN A 49 9.27 -32.37 31.10
N GLU A 50 9.89 -33.17 30.23
CA GLU A 50 10.36 -32.72 28.92
C GLU A 50 9.22 -32.24 28.04
N LEU A 51 8.08 -32.96 28.03
CA LEU A 51 6.89 -32.55 27.27
C LEU A 51 6.34 -31.22 27.76
N ASN A 52 6.21 -31.06 29.09
CA ASN A 52 5.75 -29.82 29.71
C ASN A 52 6.73 -28.67 29.41
N SER A 53 8.03 -28.90 29.51
CA SER A 53 9.06 -27.86 29.21
C SER A 53 8.98 -27.41 27.76
N ARG A 54 8.78 -28.31 26.80
CA ARG A 54 8.60 -27.98 25.39
C ARG A 54 7.34 -27.14 25.16
N GLN A 55 6.22 -27.49 25.83
CA GLN A 55 5.00 -26.68 25.72
C GLN A 55 5.16 -25.30 26.33
N MET A 56 5.81 -25.17 27.48
CA MET A 56 6.08 -23.87 28.08
C MET A 56 7.00 -23.01 27.22
N ALA A 57 8.06 -23.59 26.64
CA ALA A 57 8.94 -22.88 25.73
C ALA A 57 8.18 -22.39 24.48
N LYS A 58 7.29 -23.23 23.93
CA LYS A 58 6.44 -22.85 22.79
C LYS A 58 5.48 -21.70 23.13
N LEU A 59 4.84 -21.76 24.30
CA LEU A 59 3.98 -20.69 24.80
C LEU A 59 4.74 -19.38 24.96
N GLN A 60 5.93 -19.43 25.56
CA GLN A 60 6.77 -18.24 25.70
C GLN A 60 7.19 -17.66 24.35
N THR A 61 7.53 -18.52 23.39
CA THR A 61 7.85 -18.07 22.03
C THR A 61 6.67 -17.38 21.38
N ALA A 62 5.46 -17.95 21.50
CA ALA A 62 4.24 -17.32 20.98
C ALA A 62 3.97 -15.96 21.63
N ASN A 63 4.12 -15.85 22.97
CA ASN A 63 3.97 -14.59 23.69
C ASN A 63 4.97 -13.53 23.22
N ASN A 64 6.23 -13.91 23.00
CA ASN A 64 7.27 -13.01 22.50
C ASN A 64 6.93 -12.53 21.08
N MET A 65 6.42 -13.41 20.21
CA MET A 65 5.99 -13.03 18.86
C MET A 65 4.81 -12.06 18.86
N VAL A 66 3.85 -12.22 19.78
CA VAL A 66 2.76 -11.25 19.96
C VAL A 66 3.32 -9.91 20.36
N GLN A 67 4.19 -9.86 21.36
CA GLN A 67 4.78 -8.62 21.84
C GLN A 67 5.59 -7.92 20.75
N GLU A 68 6.40 -8.66 20.02
CA GLU A 68 7.15 -8.12 18.88
C GLU A 68 6.22 -7.64 17.77
N GLY A 69 5.16 -8.38 17.46
CA GLY A 69 4.14 -7.94 16.50
C GLY A 69 3.50 -6.62 16.89
N LEU A 70 3.16 -6.43 18.17
CA LEU A 70 2.63 -5.15 18.67
C LEU A 70 3.67 -4.02 18.57
N ASN A 71 4.94 -4.30 18.83
CA ASN A 71 6.03 -3.36 18.63
C ASN A 71 6.16 -2.95 17.15
N GLN A 72 6.01 -3.89 16.21
CA GLN A 72 6.03 -3.59 14.78
C GLN A 72 4.84 -2.71 14.34
N ILE A 73 3.67 -2.86 14.95
CA ILE A 73 2.55 -1.94 14.70
C ILE A 73 2.93 -0.50 15.11
N THR A 74 3.51 -0.34 16.30
CA THR A 74 3.95 0.99 16.77
C THR A 74 5.10 1.58 15.97
N ALA A 75 5.94 0.73 15.37
CA ALA A 75 7.00 1.12 14.45
C ALA A 75 6.53 1.39 13.01
N ASN A 76 5.21 1.35 12.77
CA ASN A 76 4.58 1.54 11.45
C ASN A 76 4.98 0.45 10.41
N ASN A 77 5.21 -0.78 10.89
CA ASN A 77 5.52 -1.94 10.05
C ASN A 77 4.40 -3.00 10.11
N PRO A 78 3.18 -2.69 9.63
CA PRO A 78 2.02 -3.56 9.85
C PRO A 78 2.12 -4.92 9.13
N SER A 79 2.85 -5.03 8.03
CA SER A 79 3.06 -6.29 7.30
C SER A 79 3.92 -7.28 8.10
N GLU A 80 4.97 -6.80 8.76
CA GLU A 80 5.81 -7.60 9.67
C GLU A 80 5.01 -8.01 10.90
N ALA A 81 4.25 -7.08 11.49
CA ALA A 81 3.35 -7.36 12.59
C ALA A 81 2.38 -8.50 12.27
N LEU A 82 1.73 -8.44 11.09
CA LEU A 82 0.79 -9.45 10.65
C LEU A 82 1.45 -10.84 10.54
N THR A 83 2.67 -10.88 10.04
CA THR A 83 3.47 -12.11 9.95
C THR A 83 3.74 -12.73 11.31
N LEU A 84 4.18 -11.91 12.27
CA LEU A 84 4.49 -12.36 13.65
C LEU A 84 3.23 -12.81 14.39
N LEU A 85 2.15 -12.04 14.33
CA LEU A 85 0.87 -12.37 14.94
C LEU A 85 0.28 -13.66 14.37
N THR A 86 0.38 -13.88 13.05
CA THR A 86 -0.09 -15.13 12.42
C THR A 86 0.71 -16.35 12.89
N LYS A 87 2.02 -16.23 13.04
CA LYS A 87 2.87 -17.29 13.61
C LYS A 87 2.50 -17.59 15.06
N ALA A 88 2.32 -16.55 15.88
CA ALA A 88 1.89 -16.71 17.27
C ALA A 88 0.53 -17.41 17.37
N ARG A 89 -0.44 -17.00 16.53
CA ARG A 89 -1.75 -17.65 16.43
C ARG A 89 -1.65 -19.15 16.18
N THR A 90 -0.82 -19.56 15.22
CA THR A 90 -0.59 -20.97 14.89
C THR A 90 -0.05 -21.72 16.10
N MET A 91 0.93 -21.14 16.82
CA MET A 91 1.47 -21.76 18.04
C MET A 91 0.41 -21.92 19.14
N TYR A 92 -0.45 -20.93 19.37
CA TYR A 92 -1.54 -21.04 20.32
C TYR A 92 -2.59 -22.07 19.91
N GLN A 93 -2.88 -22.22 18.61
CA GLN A 93 -3.75 -23.28 18.10
C GLN A 93 -3.17 -24.67 18.38
N GLU A 94 -1.87 -24.86 18.16
CA GLU A 94 -1.19 -26.12 18.48
C GLU A 94 -1.14 -26.40 19.98
N LEU A 95 -1.13 -25.36 20.82
CA LEU A 95 -1.24 -25.42 22.28
C LEU A 95 -2.69 -25.58 22.77
N LYS A 96 -3.67 -25.54 21.86
CA LYS A 96 -5.12 -25.55 22.16
C LYS A 96 -5.56 -24.42 23.09
N ASP A 97 -4.82 -23.28 23.05
CA ASP A 97 -5.09 -22.09 23.84
C ASP A 97 -6.05 -21.16 23.10
N SER A 98 -7.34 -21.48 23.16
CA SER A 98 -8.40 -20.72 22.47
C SER A 98 -8.50 -19.27 22.92
N ASN A 99 -8.15 -18.97 24.18
CA ASN A 99 -8.20 -17.59 24.68
C ASN A 99 -7.16 -16.71 23.99
N ASN A 100 -5.92 -17.18 23.91
CA ASN A 100 -4.86 -16.45 23.24
C ASN A 100 -5.05 -16.42 21.72
N VAL A 101 -5.60 -17.47 21.09
CA VAL A 101 -6.03 -17.45 19.68
C VAL A 101 -7.01 -16.30 19.44
N ASN A 102 -8.08 -16.21 20.23
CA ASN A 102 -9.08 -15.15 20.07
C ASN A 102 -8.52 -13.72 20.29
N ASN A 103 -7.56 -13.59 21.21
CA ASN A 103 -6.91 -12.29 21.45
C ASN A 103 -6.02 -11.89 20.27
N VAL A 104 -5.22 -12.82 19.74
CA VAL A 104 -4.36 -12.55 18.58
C VAL A 104 -5.18 -12.30 17.32
N ASP A 105 -6.32 -12.99 17.14
CA ASP A 105 -7.22 -12.74 16.01
C ASP A 105 -7.74 -11.29 16.01
N LYS A 106 -8.01 -10.70 17.17
CA LYS A 106 -8.38 -9.27 17.26
C LYS A 106 -7.26 -8.37 16.76
N PHE A 107 -6.01 -8.63 17.16
CA PHE A 107 -4.87 -7.85 16.68
C PHE A 107 -4.63 -8.03 15.19
N ILE A 108 -4.76 -9.24 14.66
CA ILE A 108 -4.66 -9.53 13.23
C ILE A 108 -5.71 -8.72 12.46
N ASN A 109 -6.97 -8.75 12.88
CA ASN A 109 -8.05 -8.02 12.22
C ASN A 109 -7.80 -6.50 12.24
N GLN A 110 -7.44 -5.96 13.41
CA GLN A 110 -7.11 -4.52 13.51
C GLN A 110 -5.94 -4.12 12.61
N THR A 111 -4.90 -4.96 12.54
CA THR A 111 -3.74 -4.71 11.67
C THR A 111 -4.13 -4.76 10.19
N GLN A 112 -4.99 -5.69 9.79
CA GLN A 112 -5.49 -5.79 8.42
C GLN A 112 -6.35 -4.57 8.03
N GLU A 113 -7.22 -4.12 8.94
CA GLU A 113 -8.03 -2.91 8.73
C GLU A 113 -7.14 -1.67 8.59
N PHE A 114 -6.09 -1.56 9.39
CA PHE A 114 -5.12 -0.48 9.28
C PHE A 114 -4.38 -0.48 7.94
N ILE A 115 -3.89 -1.65 7.49
CA ILE A 115 -3.25 -1.79 6.17
C ILE A 115 -4.19 -1.37 5.04
N LYS A 116 -5.46 -1.79 5.12
CA LYS A 116 -6.49 -1.42 4.14
C LYS A 116 -6.72 0.09 4.11
N TYR A 117 -6.89 0.71 5.27
CA TYR A 117 -7.09 2.16 5.40
C TYR A 117 -5.90 2.96 4.80
N GLU A 118 -4.66 2.59 5.14
CA GLU A 118 -3.47 3.25 4.58
C GLU A 118 -3.38 3.10 3.06
N SER A 119 -3.70 1.91 2.53
CA SER A 119 -3.73 1.69 1.07
C SER A 119 -4.80 2.51 0.35
N GLU A 120 -5.98 2.67 0.95
CA GLU A 120 -7.06 3.51 0.40
C GLU A 120 -6.65 4.98 0.40
N LYS A 121 -6.09 5.46 1.49
CA LYS A 121 -5.58 6.84 1.62
C LYS A 121 -4.45 7.15 0.63
N GLU A 122 -3.54 6.22 0.40
CA GLU A 122 -2.48 6.37 -0.61
C GLU A 122 -3.07 6.50 -2.02
N LYS A 123 -4.08 5.69 -2.37
CA LYS A 123 -4.78 5.78 -3.65
C LYS A 123 -5.46 7.14 -3.85
N GLU A 124 -6.13 7.64 -2.81
CA GLU A 124 -6.76 8.97 -2.85
C GLU A 124 -5.73 10.09 -3.09
N LEU A 125 -4.58 10.04 -2.42
CA LEU A 125 -3.50 11.00 -2.60
C LEU A 125 -2.91 10.96 -4.02
N ILE A 126 -2.72 9.77 -4.59
CA ILE A 126 -2.27 9.59 -5.97
C ILE A 126 -3.28 10.21 -6.93
N GLN A 127 -4.57 9.92 -6.76
CA GLN A 127 -5.63 10.44 -7.60
C GLN A 127 -5.72 11.99 -7.54
N GLN A 128 -5.61 12.58 -6.35
CA GLN A 128 -5.57 14.04 -6.19
C GLN A 128 -4.34 14.66 -6.88
N SER A 129 -3.19 14.01 -6.76
CA SER A 129 -1.96 14.46 -7.43
C SER A 129 -2.09 14.42 -8.96
N GLU A 130 -2.69 13.37 -9.51
CA GLU A 130 -2.94 13.24 -10.96
C GLU A 130 -3.92 14.28 -11.47
N GLN A 131 -5.01 14.54 -10.74
CA GLN A 131 -5.97 15.60 -11.07
C GLN A 131 -5.30 16.97 -11.08
N SER A 132 -4.49 17.28 -10.07
CA SER A 132 -3.76 18.56 -10.00
C SER A 132 -2.78 18.74 -11.16
N LYS A 133 -2.10 17.68 -11.59
CA LYS A 133 -1.22 17.71 -12.76
C LYS A 133 -1.98 17.99 -14.04
N LEU A 134 -3.14 17.34 -14.21
CA LEU A 134 -3.99 17.56 -15.39
C LEU A 134 -4.50 19.01 -15.45
N GLU A 135 -4.93 19.57 -14.33
CA GLU A 135 -5.37 20.98 -14.26
C GLU A 135 -4.24 21.97 -14.63
N ILE A 136 -3.02 21.68 -14.19
CA ILE A 136 -1.85 22.50 -14.56
C ILE A 136 -1.61 22.41 -16.06
N GLN A 137 -1.62 21.23 -16.66
CA GLN A 137 -1.42 21.04 -18.09
C GLN A 137 -2.48 21.78 -18.92
N LEU A 138 -3.75 21.68 -18.54
CA LEU A 138 -4.83 22.42 -19.23
C LEU A 138 -4.63 23.94 -19.19
N LYS A 139 -4.21 24.47 -18.04
CA LYS A 139 -3.90 25.91 -17.92
C LYS A 139 -2.69 26.32 -18.75
N GLU A 140 -1.66 25.49 -18.82
CA GLU A 140 -0.49 25.75 -19.66
C GLU A 140 -0.85 25.75 -21.14
N GLU A 141 -1.72 24.83 -21.59
CA GLU A 141 -2.23 24.79 -22.96
C GLU A 141 -3.07 26.05 -23.30
N GLU A 142 -3.94 26.49 -22.38
CA GLU A 142 -4.73 27.73 -22.56
C GLU A 142 -3.83 28.96 -22.69
N ILE A 143 -2.82 29.09 -21.82
CA ILE A 143 -1.85 30.20 -21.88
C ILE A 143 -1.09 30.19 -23.19
N GLU A 144 -0.66 29.01 -23.64
CA GLU A 144 0.07 28.89 -24.91
C GLU A 144 -0.82 29.26 -26.12
N GLN A 145 -2.07 28.82 -26.14
CA GLN A 145 -3.02 29.18 -27.18
C GLN A 145 -3.25 30.70 -27.22
N GLU A 146 -3.40 31.33 -26.04
CA GLU A 146 -3.55 32.79 -25.96
C GLU A 146 -2.29 33.53 -26.43
N ARG A 147 -1.10 33.02 -26.10
CA ARG A 147 0.18 33.57 -26.58
C ARG A 147 0.28 33.52 -28.09
N VAL A 148 -0.02 32.37 -28.69
CA VAL A 148 0.01 32.19 -30.16
C VAL A 148 -1.00 33.13 -30.83
N LYS A 149 -2.18 33.29 -30.25
CA LYS A 149 -3.21 34.22 -30.75
C LYS A 149 -2.72 35.65 -30.70
N ARG A 150 -2.13 36.11 -29.60
CA ARG A 150 -1.56 37.46 -29.44
C ARG A 150 -0.42 37.73 -30.44
N GLU A 151 0.47 36.75 -30.65
CA GLU A 151 1.55 36.86 -31.62
C GLU A 151 1.04 36.96 -33.06
N LYS A 152 -0.03 36.23 -33.41
CA LYS A 152 -0.69 36.37 -34.73
C LYS A 152 -1.23 37.77 -34.90
N ILE A 153 -2.01 38.26 -33.92
CA ILE A 153 -2.57 39.63 -33.95
C ILE A 153 -1.47 40.68 -34.12
N SER A 154 -0.38 40.56 -33.34
CA SER A 154 0.75 41.51 -33.45
C SER A 154 1.38 41.52 -34.84
N ARG A 155 1.58 40.38 -35.46
CA ARG A 155 2.11 40.26 -36.83
C ARG A 155 1.16 40.83 -37.87
N ASP A 156 -0.14 40.60 -37.70
CA ASP A 156 -1.15 41.13 -38.63
C ASP A 156 -1.24 42.67 -38.53
N ILE A 157 -1.16 43.24 -37.31
CA ILE A 157 -1.07 44.70 -37.11
C ILE A 157 0.18 45.28 -37.78
N GLU A 158 1.34 44.66 -37.54
CA GLU A 158 2.60 45.11 -38.17
C GLU A 158 2.52 45.08 -39.71
N SER A 159 1.94 44.01 -40.25
CA SER A 159 1.74 43.84 -41.69
C SER A 159 0.80 44.91 -42.25
N GLY A 160 -0.34 45.17 -41.59
CA GLY A 160 -1.28 46.23 -41.98
C GLY A 160 -0.63 47.62 -41.97
N THR A 161 0.10 47.92 -40.89
CA THR A 161 0.84 49.19 -40.77
C THR A 161 1.91 49.34 -41.84
N ASN A 162 2.63 48.27 -42.18
CA ASN A 162 3.63 48.31 -43.26
C ASN A 162 2.98 48.60 -44.63
N PHE A 163 1.79 48.05 -44.91
CA PHE A 163 1.06 48.39 -46.14
C PHE A 163 0.57 49.83 -46.17
N GLU A 164 0.12 50.40 -45.03
CA GLU A 164 -0.21 51.82 -44.93
C GLU A 164 1.01 52.70 -45.26
N ILE A 165 2.16 52.46 -44.66
CA ILE A 165 3.41 53.18 -44.91
C ILE A 165 3.82 53.06 -46.37
N GLN A 166 3.70 51.89 -47.01
CA GLN A 166 3.97 51.73 -48.43
C GLN A 166 2.97 52.55 -49.28
N GLY A 167 1.71 52.58 -48.88
CA GLY A 167 0.67 53.43 -49.55
C GLY A 167 1.02 54.92 -49.51
N ASP A 168 1.45 55.41 -48.34
CA ASP A 168 1.89 56.78 -48.15
C ASP A 168 3.08 57.12 -49.04
N GLN A 169 4.10 56.25 -49.12
CA GLN A 169 5.27 56.40 -49.96
C GLN A 169 4.88 56.47 -51.43
N MET A 170 3.99 55.62 -51.93
CA MET A 170 3.52 55.66 -53.32
C MET A 170 2.70 56.89 -53.61
N TYR A 171 1.91 57.35 -52.65
CA TYR A 171 1.15 58.60 -52.77
C TYR A 171 2.07 59.83 -52.99
N VAL A 172 3.11 59.94 -52.17
CA VAL A 172 4.12 61.00 -52.28
C VAL A 172 4.80 60.98 -53.63
N LEU A 173 5.07 59.80 -54.19
CA LEU A 173 5.66 59.56 -55.50
C LEU A 173 4.65 59.79 -56.65
N LYS A 174 3.42 60.18 -56.37
CA LYS A 174 2.29 60.36 -57.32
C LYS A 174 1.90 59.10 -58.08
N ARG A 175 2.22 57.93 -57.51
CA ARG A 175 1.84 56.59 -58.02
C ARG A 175 0.49 56.16 -57.41
N TYR A 176 -0.57 56.86 -57.72
CA TYR A 176 -1.85 56.82 -57.07
C TYR A 176 -2.52 55.44 -57.13
N SER A 177 -2.45 54.72 -58.25
CA SER A 177 -3.05 53.42 -58.43
C SER A 177 -2.39 52.35 -57.46
N GLU A 178 -1.06 52.42 -57.34
CA GLU A 178 -0.32 51.54 -56.43
C GLU A 178 -0.54 51.88 -54.96
N SER A 179 -0.64 53.19 -54.69
CA SER A 179 -1.02 53.67 -53.33
C SER A 179 -2.36 53.08 -52.87
N ILE A 180 -3.39 53.17 -53.72
CA ILE A 180 -4.73 52.67 -53.48
C ILE A 180 -4.66 51.11 -53.18
N SER A 181 -3.94 50.37 -54.02
CA SER A 181 -3.79 48.96 -53.84
C SER A 181 -3.18 48.58 -52.44
N LYS A 182 -2.19 49.40 -52.00
CA LYS A 182 -1.56 49.18 -50.68
C LYS A 182 -2.51 49.51 -49.54
N TYR A 183 -3.28 50.57 -49.63
CA TYR A 183 -4.29 50.83 -48.60
C TYR A 183 -5.43 49.79 -48.55
N GLU A 184 -5.81 49.24 -49.71
CA GLU A 184 -6.79 48.16 -49.74
C GLU A 184 -6.28 46.91 -49.06
N GLU A 185 -4.98 46.54 -49.20
CA GLU A 185 -4.38 45.44 -48.46
C GLU A 185 -4.36 45.71 -46.94
N ALA A 186 -3.92 46.90 -46.50
CA ALA A 186 -3.97 47.31 -45.11
C ALA A 186 -5.40 47.21 -44.54
N LYS A 187 -6.37 47.75 -45.26
CA LYS A 187 -7.78 47.74 -44.91
C LYS A 187 -8.29 46.32 -44.69
N ARG A 188 -8.00 45.37 -45.59
CA ARG A 188 -8.42 43.97 -45.48
C ARG A 188 -7.90 43.33 -44.19
N ILE A 189 -6.62 43.60 -43.85
CA ILE A 189 -6.01 43.05 -42.61
C ILE A 189 -6.71 43.61 -41.39
N PHE A 190 -6.92 44.92 -41.31
CA PHE A 190 -7.56 45.54 -40.15
C PHE A 190 -9.06 45.19 -40.03
N GLU A 191 -9.77 45.02 -41.13
CA GLU A 191 -11.15 44.54 -41.15
C GLU A 191 -11.24 43.10 -40.64
N SER A 192 -10.29 42.23 -41.02
CA SER A 192 -10.20 40.87 -40.51
C SER A 192 -9.97 40.87 -38.99
N LEU A 193 -9.02 41.64 -38.49
CA LEU A 193 -8.74 41.80 -37.07
C LEU A 193 -9.94 42.30 -36.28
N LYS A 194 -10.68 43.25 -36.83
CA LYS A 194 -11.90 43.78 -36.23
C LYS A 194 -13.01 42.72 -36.17
N ASN A 195 -13.20 41.96 -37.24
CA ASN A 195 -14.21 40.89 -37.32
C ASN A 195 -13.90 39.72 -36.38
N GLU A 196 -12.63 39.47 -36.11
CA GLU A 196 -12.19 38.48 -35.11
C GLU A 196 -12.34 39.00 -33.67
N GLY A 197 -12.86 40.23 -33.44
CA GLY A 197 -13.03 40.81 -32.11
C GLY A 197 -11.73 41.29 -31.46
N ASN A 198 -10.66 41.43 -32.25
CA ASN A 198 -9.32 41.79 -31.75
C ASN A 198 -9.10 43.32 -31.69
N PHE A 199 -10.05 44.13 -32.21
CA PHE A 199 -10.13 45.58 -32.07
C PHE A 199 -11.58 46.01 -31.77
N ASN A 200 -11.72 46.89 -30.80
CA ASN A 200 -12.93 47.66 -30.54
C ASN A 200 -12.92 48.99 -31.33
#